data_d15da5af9545eb67f7fc05ec13836d64
#
_entry.id   d15da5af9545eb67f7fc05ec13836d64
#
_cell.length_a   1.000
_cell.length_b   1.000
_cell.length_c   1.000
_cell.angle_alpha   90.00
_cell.angle_beta   90.00
_cell.angle_gamma   90.00
#
_symmetry.space_group_name_H-M   'P 1'
#
loop_
_entity.id
_entity.type
_entity.pdbx_description
1 polymer ?
#
loop_
_entity_poly.entity_id
_entity_poly.type
_entity_poly.pdbx_seq_one_letter_code
_entity_poly.pdbx_strand_id
1 'polypeptide(L)'
;IIAPIMPFLSEIVWQELKNEEDEESVHLVSWPEGDNVPEELEENHDLKEMDKARDVVTKILEARQKSAIKVRQPLSRVHFSGETLGKEYEEIILDEVNVKEMFYDASLPEGTINLDTAVTPELKREGNFRELVRGVQDLRKKLGMDARDLVKITFSTDDKGEAIIRENEELFMKLVSAKEVSFTDSENGEIILIVDEPEDFRFKVKIEK
;
A
#
# COMPACT_ATOMS: atom_id res chain seq x y z
N ILE A 1 28.39 5.05 -4.44
CA ILE A 1 27.34 4.06 -4.81
C ILE A 1 26.50 4.56 -6.00
N ILE A 2 26.08 5.83 -6.06
CA ILE A 2 25.24 6.36 -7.16
C ILE A 2 26.00 6.71 -8.44
N ALA A 3 27.31 6.82 -8.40
CA ALA A 3 28.15 7.24 -9.54
C ALA A 3 27.94 6.41 -10.83
N PRO A 4 27.75 5.08 -10.80
CA PRO A 4 27.49 4.30 -12.02
C PRO A 4 26.12 4.55 -12.64
N ILE A 5 25.16 5.04 -11.87
CA ILE A 5 23.77 5.25 -12.31
C ILE A 5 23.54 6.71 -12.73
N MET A 6 24.14 7.65 -11.98
CA MET A 6 23.97 9.10 -12.16
C MET A 6 25.34 9.81 -12.15
N PRO A 7 26.20 9.60 -13.18
CA PRO A 7 27.59 10.03 -13.15
C PRO A 7 27.78 11.55 -12.99
N PHE A 8 26.98 12.34 -13.69
CA PHE A 8 27.10 13.79 -13.61
C PHE A 8 26.65 14.37 -12.27
N LEU A 9 25.56 13.83 -11.71
CA LEU A 9 25.04 14.28 -10.41
C LEU A 9 26.01 13.90 -9.29
N SER A 10 26.54 12.68 -9.31
CA SER A 10 27.51 12.23 -8.30
C SER A 10 28.80 13.05 -8.33
N GLU A 11 29.25 13.46 -9.51
CA GLU A 11 30.42 14.33 -9.65
C GLU A 11 30.15 15.73 -9.07
N ILE A 12 28.99 16.33 -9.35
CA ILE A 12 28.61 17.63 -8.79
C ILE A 12 28.61 17.56 -7.26
N VAL A 13 27.95 16.53 -6.69
CA VAL A 13 27.89 16.34 -5.24
C VAL A 13 29.27 16.10 -4.64
N TRP A 14 30.12 15.33 -5.34
CA TRP A 14 31.48 15.08 -4.90
C TRP A 14 32.30 16.36 -4.82
N GLN A 15 32.26 17.22 -5.85
CA GLN A 15 33.00 18.47 -5.88
C GLN A 15 32.62 19.44 -4.76
N GLU A 16 31.35 19.37 -4.26
CA GLU A 16 30.85 20.17 -3.14
C GLU A 16 31.25 19.59 -1.76
N LEU A 17 31.47 18.28 -1.66
CA LEU A 17 31.67 17.58 -0.39
C LEU A 17 33.12 17.15 -0.14
N LYS A 18 33.95 17.03 -1.19
CA LYS A 18 35.31 16.53 -1.08
C LYS A 18 36.19 17.49 -0.27
N ASN A 19 37.18 16.92 0.43
CA ASN A 19 38.24 17.63 1.11
C ASN A 19 39.52 17.71 0.22
N GLU A 20 40.53 18.44 0.68
CA GLU A 20 41.82 18.59 -0.06
C GLU A 20 42.61 17.27 -0.22
N GLU A 21 42.32 16.29 0.65
CA GLU A 21 42.96 14.97 0.65
C GLU A 21 42.21 13.93 -0.21
N ASP A 22 40.99 14.25 -0.67
CA ASP A 22 40.17 13.36 -1.45
C ASP A 22 40.56 13.37 -2.95
N GLU A 23 40.21 12.32 -3.66
CA GLU A 23 40.41 12.20 -5.10
C GLU A 23 39.78 13.36 -5.89
N GLU A 24 40.37 13.74 -7.01
CA GLU A 24 39.88 14.85 -7.83
C GLU A 24 38.42 14.62 -8.30
N SER A 25 38.05 13.38 -8.54
CA SER A 25 36.73 12.97 -9.05
C SER A 25 36.20 11.75 -8.30
N VAL A 26 34.90 11.68 -8.10
CA VAL A 26 34.24 10.49 -7.52
C VAL A 26 34.49 9.23 -8.37
N HIS A 27 34.74 9.38 -9.63
CA HIS A 27 34.99 8.27 -10.55
C HIS A 27 36.44 7.70 -10.45
N LEU A 28 37.31 8.38 -9.73
CA LEU A 28 38.67 7.91 -9.43
C LEU A 28 38.78 7.22 -8.07
N VAL A 29 37.73 7.39 -7.22
CA VAL A 29 37.66 6.74 -5.92
C VAL A 29 37.46 5.26 -6.10
N SER A 30 38.21 4.45 -5.36
CA SER A 30 38.01 3.00 -5.32
C SER A 30 36.59 2.66 -4.86
N TRP A 31 36.03 1.59 -5.41
CA TRP A 31 34.73 1.09 -4.95
C TRP A 31 34.82 0.73 -3.46
N PRO A 32 33.81 1.12 -2.65
CA PRO A 32 33.80 0.71 -1.26
C PRO A 32 33.82 -0.82 -1.16
N GLU A 33 34.91 -1.36 -0.62
CA GLU A 33 35.02 -2.78 -0.35
C GLU A 33 34.21 -3.12 0.90
N GLY A 34 33.49 -4.24 0.89
CA GLY A 34 32.59 -4.65 1.98
C GLY A 34 33.29 -4.93 3.31
N ASP A 35 34.63 -5.03 3.30
CA ASP A 35 35.44 -5.29 4.49
C ASP A 35 35.39 -4.17 5.56
N ASN A 36 34.81 -3.03 5.23
CA ASN A 36 34.62 -1.89 6.14
C ASN A 36 33.13 -1.68 6.53
N VAL A 37 32.26 -2.63 6.28
CA VAL A 37 30.91 -2.59 6.90
C VAL A 37 31.13 -2.79 8.39
N PRO A 38 30.79 -1.82 9.26
CA PRO A 38 30.93 -2.00 10.69
C PRO A 38 30.22 -3.29 11.08
N GLU A 39 30.85 -4.13 11.93
CA GLU A 39 30.31 -5.40 12.42
C GLU A 39 28.90 -5.20 13.04
N GLU A 40 28.64 -4.00 13.57
CA GLU A 40 27.34 -3.49 14.04
C GLU A 40 26.24 -3.44 12.94
N LEU A 41 26.63 -3.31 11.66
CA LEU A 41 25.68 -3.33 10.54
C LEU A 41 25.45 -4.74 9.99
N GLU A 42 26.39 -5.68 10.17
CA GLU A 42 26.21 -7.10 9.85
C GLU A 42 25.28 -7.79 10.86
N GLU A 43 25.28 -7.34 12.11
CA GLU A 43 24.37 -7.79 13.17
C GLU A 43 23.16 -6.86 13.37
N ASN A 44 22.85 -6.02 12.38
CA ASN A 44 21.74 -5.09 12.54
C ASN A 44 20.45 -5.87 12.81
N HIS A 45 20.00 -5.79 14.06
CA HIS A 45 18.77 -6.42 14.54
C HIS A 45 17.58 -6.03 13.65
N ASP A 46 17.50 -4.78 13.23
CA ASP A 46 16.41 -4.26 12.40
C ASP A 46 16.35 -4.92 11.02
N LEU A 47 17.50 -5.24 10.41
CA LEU A 47 17.53 -5.97 9.14
C LEU A 47 16.99 -7.39 9.30
N LYS A 48 17.39 -8.10 10.36
CA LYS A 48 16.91 -9.45 10.64
C LYS A 48 15.41 -9.48 10.94
N GLU A 49 14.93 -8.52 11.74
CA GLU A 49 13.51 -8.40 12.05
C GLU A 49 12.68 -8.03 10.82
N MET A 50 13.21 -7.13 9.94
CA MET A 50 12.56 -6.79 8.70
C MET A 50 12.48 -7.98 7.72
N ASP A 51 13.50 -8.82 7.67
CA ASP A 51 13.48 -10.02 6.83
C ASP A 51 12.44 -11.03 7.36
N LYS A 52 12.35 -11.22 8.68
CA LYS A 52 11.28 -12.02 9.29
C LYS A 52 9.90 -11.44 8.96
N ALA A 53 9.73 -10.11 9.05
CA ALA A 53 8.48 -9.45 8.70
C ALA A 53 8.08 -9.71 7.25
N ARG A 54 9.02 -9.62 6.30
CA ARG A 54 8.78 -9.94 4.89
C ARG A 54 8.35 -11.39 4.66
N ASP A 55 8.97 -12.32 5.39
CA ASP A 55 8.58 -13.74 5.31
C ASP A 55 7.15 -13.95 5.80
N VAL A 56 6.77 -13.29 6.91
CA VAL A 56 5.39 -13.35 7.44
C VAL A 56 4.40 -12.73 6.44
N VAL A 57 4.70 -11.56 5.88
CA VAL A 57 3.87 -10.92 4.82
C VAL A 57 3.67 -11.87 3.65
N THR A 58 4.75 -12.49 3.15
CA THR A 58 4.69 -13.42 2.03
C THR A 58 3.74 -14.58 2.32
N LYS A 59 3.85 -15.19 3.49
CA LYS A 59 3.00 -16.31 3.90
C LYS A 59 1.52 -15.90 4.04
N ILE A 60 1.25 -14.69 4.59
CA ILE A 60 -0.13 -14.20 4.70
C ILE A 60 -0.73 -13.93 3.31
N LEU A 61 0.05 -13.35 2.39
CA LEU A 61 -0.40 -13.10 1.02
C LEU A 61 -0.66 -14.41 0.26
N GLU A 62 0.16 -15.45 0.46
CA GLU A 62 -0.10 -16.79 -0.06
C GLU A 62 -1.39 -17.40 0.50
N ALA A 63 -1.64 -17.24 1.82
CA ALA A 63 -2.87 -17.72 2.44
C ALA A 63 -4.09 -17.01 1.88
N ARG A 64 -4.02 -15.68 1.64
CA ARG A 64 -5.06 -14.92 0.96
C ARG A 64 -5.31 -15.43 -0.47
N GLN A 65 -4.25 -15.69 -1.22
CA GLN A 65 -4.35 -16.20 -2.58
C GLN A 65 -5.02 -17.57 -2.63
N LYS A 66 -4.64 -18.48 -1.72
CA LYS A 66 -5.28 -19.82 -1.58
C LYS A 66 -6.77 -19.73 -1.26
N SER A 67 -7.16 -18.71 -0.49
CA SER A 67 -8.55 -18.44 -0.12
C SER A 67 -9.30 -17.58 -1.14
N ALA A 68 -8.68 -17.20 -2.25
CA ALA A 68 -9.23 -16.31 -3.28
C ALA A 68 -9.70 -14.93 -2.74
N ILE A 69 -9.09 -14.43 -1.66
CA ILE A 69 -9.43 -13.15 -1.03
C ILE A 69 -8.48 -12.07 -1.54
N LYS A 70 -9.05 -11.01 -2.12
CA LYS A 70 -8.29 -9.84 -2.59
C LYS A 70 -7.57 -9.16 -1.43
N VAL A 71 -6.33 -8.67 -1.63
CA VAL A 71 -5.56 -7.96 -0.59
C VAL A 71 -6.31 -6.71 -0.07
N ARG A 72 -7.09 -6.04 -0.94
CA ARG A 72 -7.89 -4.87 -0.57
C ARG A 72 -9.08 -5.16 0.34
N GLN A 73 -9.54 -6.42 0.40
CA GLN A 73 -10.54 -6.84 1.36
C GLN A 73 -9.89 -6.90 2.73
N PRO A 74 -10.21 -6.00 3.68
CA PRO A 74 -9.68 -6.11 5.03
C PRO A 74 -10.21 -7.36 5.73
N LEU A 75 -9.36 -7.98 6.53
CA LEU A 75 -9.71 -9.13 7.37
C LEU A 75 -9.55 -8.78 8.83
N SER A 76 -10.29 -9.48 9.69
CA SER A 76 -10.28 -9.21 11.12
C SER A 76 -8.95 -9.64 11.75
N ARG A 77 -8.52 -10.88 11.51
CA ARG A 77 -7.45 -11.50 12.28
C ARG A 77 -6.59 -12.43 11.45
N VAL A 78 -5.32 -12.53 11.88
CA VAL A 78 -4.42 -13.58 11.47
C VAL A 78 -3.78 -14.21 12.72
N HIS A 79 -3.71 -15.54 12.76
CA HIS A 79 -2.98 -16.30 13.77
C HIS A 79 -1.67 -16.79 13.15
N PHE A 80 -0.58 -16.51 13.83
CA PHE A 80 0.77 -16.84 13.39
C PHE A 80 1.49 -17.66 14.47
N SER A 81 2.14 -18.73 14.08
CA SER A 81 3.05 -19.47 14.95
C SER A 81 4.49 -19.23 14.54
N GLY A 82 5.24 -18.57 15.40
CA GLY A 82 6.63 -18.21 15.18
C GLY A 82 7.14 -17.30 16.29
N GLU A 83 8.33 -16.77 16.10
CA GLU A 83 8.88 -15.77 17.02
C GLU A 83 8.03 -14.48 16.99
N THR A 84 7.85 -13.87 18.17
CA THR A 84 7.19 -12.58 18.27
C THR A 84 8.08 -11.50 17.67
N LEU A 85 7.49 -10.63 16.85
CA LEU A 85 8.14 -9.47 16.27
C LEU A 85 7.93 -8.24 17.15
N GLY A 86 8.77 -7.20 16.99
CA GLY A 86 8.53 -5.92 17.60
C GLY A 86 7.24 -5.27 17.07
N LYS A 87 6.55 -4.47 17.90
CA LYS A 87 5.26 -3.85 17.54
C LYS A 87 5.31 -3.04 16.25
N GLU A 88 6.42 -2.38 15.99
CA GLU A 88 6.64 -1.59 14.76
C GLU A 88 6.60 -2.47 13.50
N TYR A 89 7.17 -3.68 13.57
CA TYR A 89 7.11 -4.64 12.45
C TYR A 89 5.73 -5.28 12.31
N GLU A 90 5.05 -5.52 13.45
CA GLU A 90 3.65 -5.99 13.42
C GLU A 90 2.73 -4.99 12.71
N GLU A 91 2.86 -3.69 13.01
CA GLU A 91 2.09 -2.63 12.36
C GLU A 91 2.36 -2.59 10.85
N ILE A 92 3.63 -2.68 10.43
CA ILE A 92 4.01 -2.75 9.00
C ILE A 92 3.39 -3.97 8.32
N ILE A 93 3.44 -5.15 8.96
CA ILE A 93 2.83 -6.37 8.44
C ILE A 93 1.33 -6.20 8.28
N LEU A 94 0.64 -5.74 9.32
CA LEU A 94 -0.81 -5.56 9.33
C LEU A 94 -1.28 -4.60 8.23
N ASP A 95 -0.56 -3.50 8.03
CA ASP A 95 -0.86 -2.53 6.98
C ASP A 95 -0.65 -3.13 5.58
N GLU A 96 0.47 -3.82 5.35
CA GLU A 96 0.80 -4.40 4.05
C GLU A 96 -0.19 -5.52 3.64
N VAL A 97 -0.56 -6.38 4.60
CA VAL A 97 -1.48 -7.49 4.33
C VAL A 97 -2.95 -7.14 4.53
N ASN A 98 -3.26 -5.91 4.98
CA ASN A 98 -4.61 -5.43 5.25
C ASN A 98 -5.40 -6.34 6.20
N VAL A 99 -4.83 -6.58 7.38
CA VAL A 99 -5.44 -7.30 8.50
C VAL A 99 -5.48 -6.40 9.72
N LYS A 100 -6.52 -6.46 10.53
CA LYS A 100 -6.70 -5.56 11.69
C LYS A 100 -5.87 -5.96 12.90
N GLU A 101 -5.73 -7.27 13.14
CA GLU A 101 -5.07 -7.81 14.35
C GLU A 101 -4.24 -9.05 14.00
N MET A 102 -3.08 -9.20 14.64
CA MET A 102 -2.25 -10.39 14.58
C MET A 102 -2.14 -11.04 15.98
N PHE A 103 -2.29 -12.34 16.02
CA PHE A 103 -2.19 -13.13 17.25
C PHE A 103 -1.13 -14.21 17.10
N TYR A 104 -0.28 -14.33 18.12
CA TYR A 104 0.66 -15.43 18.22
C TYR A 104 -0.02 -16.66 18.81
N ASP A 105 0.00 -17.75 18.08
CA ASP A 105 -0.66 -19.00 18.48
C ASP A 105 0.34 -20.18 18.48
N ALA A 106 0.87 -20.49 19.65
CA ALA A 106 1.81 -21.59 19.83
C ALA A 106 1.19 -22.98 19.64
N SER A 107 -0.12 -23.09 19.48
CA SER A 107 -0.79 -24.38 19.20
C SER A 107 -0.67 -24.79 17.73
N LEU A 108 -0.36 -23.85 16.84
CA LEU A 108 -0.13 -24.11 15.44
C LEU A 108 1.31 -24.64 15.21
N PRO A 109 1.55 -25.46 14.18
CA PRO A 109 2.90 -25.81 13.78
C PRO A 109 3.74 -24.57 13.47
N GLU A 110 5.02 -24.59 13.83
CA GLU A 110 5.94 -23.48 13.65
C GLU A 110 5.93 -22.96 12.19
N GLY A 111 5.91 -21.65 12.04
CA GLY A 111 5.87 -20.98 10.74
C GLY A 111 4.52 -21.06 10.02
N THR A 112 3.48 -21.57 10.67
CA THR A 112 2.14 -21.69 10.09
C THR A 112 1.34 -20.41 10.30
N ILE A 113 0.50 -20.10 9.31
CA ILE A 113 -0.47 -18.99 9.35
C ILE A 113 -1.87 -19.56 9.22
N ASN A 114 -2.75 -19.10 10.10
CA ASN A 114 -4.19 -19.33 10.00
C ASN A 114 -4.90 -17.97 9.87
N LEU A 115 -5.55 -17.75 8.72
CA LEU A 115 -6.21 -16.50 8.38
C LEU A 115 -7.70 -16.62 8.69
N ASP A 116 -8.24 -15.69 9.48
CA ASP A 116 -9.68 -15.58 9.66
C ASP A 116 -10.30 -15.01 8.37
N THR A 117 -10.96 -15.88 7.64
CA THR A 117 -11.58 -15.54 6.34
C THR A 117 -13.02 -15.06 6.47
N ALA A 118 -13.55 -14.97 7.70
CA ALA A 118 -14.90 -14.46 7.95
C ALA A 118 -14.94 -12.95 7.73
N VAL A 119 -15.62 -12.52 6.68
CA VAL A 119 -15.76 -11.10 6.35
C VAL A 119 -17.06 -10.59 6.97
N THR A 120 -16.94 -9.68 7.97
CA THR A 120 -18.10 -9.01 8.55
C THR A 120 -18.69 -7.97 7.59
N PRO A 121 -19.96 -7.56 7.77
CA PRO A 121 -20.54 -6.50 6.93
C PRO A 121 -19.75 -5.19 6.95
N GLU A 122 -19.12 -4.86 8.07
CA GLU A 122 -18.25 -3.67 8.22
C GLU A 122 -16.99 -3.80 7.39
N LEU A 123 -16.30 -4.94 7.48
CA LEU A 123 -15.10 -5.22 6.68
C LEU A 123 -15.41 -5.26 5.18
N LYS A 124 -16.59 -5.72 4.82
CA LYS A 124 -17.08 -5.74 3.45
C LYS A 124 -17.28 -4.32 2.92
N ARG A 125 -17.95 -3.45 3.69
CA ARG A 125 -18.11 -2.02 3.34
C ARG A 125 -16.76 -1.31 3.19
N GLU A 126 -15.84 -1.55 4.12
CA GLU A 126 -14.48 -0.99 4.03
C GLU A 126 -13.75 -1.47 2.76
N GLY A 127 -13.88 -2.75 2.42
CA GLY A 127 -13.33 -3.31 1.18
C GLY A 127 -13.89 -2.65 -0.07
N ASN A 128 -15.20 -2.47 -0.13
CA ASN A 128 -15.90 -1.81 -1.24
C ASN A 128 -15.49 -0.35 -1.38
N PHE A 129 -15.34 0.37 -0.27
CA PHE A 129 -14.83 1.73 -0.27
C PHE A 129 -13.42 1.82 -0.87
N ARG A 130 -12.51 0.93 -0.47
CA ARG A 130 -11.14 0.89 -1.01
C ARG A 130 -11.11 0.55 -2.51
N GLU A 131 -11.97 -0.36 -2.97
CA GLU A 131 -12.11 -0.66 -4.40
C GLU A 131 -12.62 0.56 -5.19
N LEU A 132 -13.58 1.31 -4.63
CA LEU A 132 -14.09 2.53 -5.25
C LEU A 132 -12.99 3.59 -5.38
N VAL A 133 -12.26 3.87 -4.28
CA VAL A 133 -11.13 4.81 -4.29
C VAL A 133 -10.13 4.45 -5.37
N ARG A 134 -9.77 3.18 -5.47
CA ARG A 134 -8.85 2.71 -6.51
C ARG A 134 -9.43 2.90 -7.91
N GLY A 135 -10.69 2.54 -8.12
CA GLY A 135 -11.36 2.72 -9.42
C GLY A 135 -11.31 4.18 -9.89
N VAL A 136 -11.54 5.12 -8.96
CA VAL A 136 -11.44 6.55 -9.26
C VAL A 136 -9.99 6.97 -9.54
N GLN A 137 -9.01 6.47 -8.80
CA GLN A 137 -7.59 6.74 -9.07
C GLN A 137 -7.14 6.20 -10.43
N ASP A 138 -7.55 4.98 -10.79
CA ASP A 138 -7.27 4.38 -12.10
C ASP A 138 -7.92 5.20 -13.22
N LEU A 139 -9.14 5.72 -13.01
CA LEU A 139 -9.83 6.60 -13.96
C LEU A 139 -9.09 7.94 -14.12
N ARG A 140 -8.66 8.57 -13.02
CA ARG A 140 -7.83 9.79 -13.07
C ARG A 140 -6.56 9.58 -13.90
N LYS A 141 -5.89 8.46 -13.69
CA LYS A 141 -4.69 8.09 -14.45
C LYS A 141 -4.98 7.91 -15.95
N LYS A 142 -6.10 7.26 -16.31
CA LYS A 142 -6.54 7.13 -17.70
C LYS A 142 -6.82 8.49 -18.36
N LEU A 143 -7.35 9.45 -17.59
CA LEU A 143 -7.61 10.81 -18.05
C LEU A 143 -6.35 11.69 -18.09
N GLY A 144 -5.17 11.16 -17.77
CA GLY A 144 -3.90 11.90 -17.79
C GLY A 144 -3.79 12.95 -16.69
N MET A 145 -4.49 12.78 -15.57
CA MET A 145 -4.45 13.72 -14.44
C MET A 145 -3.28 13.38 -13.50
N ASP A 146 -2.62 14.42 -12.99
CA ASP A 146 -1.61 14.29 -11.96
C ASP A 146 -2.23 14.03 -10.58
N ALA A 147 -1.44 13.40 -9.68
CA ALA A 147 -1.89 13.14 -8.31
C ALA A 147 -2.24 14.41 -7.53
N ARG A 148 -1.62 15.55 -7.90
CA ARG A 148 -1.84 16.87 -7.26
C ARG A 148 -3.00 17.66 -7.85
N ASP A 149 -3.55 17.24 -8.98
CA ASP A 149 -4.70 17.92 -9.57
C ASP A 149 -5.91 17.80 -8.65
N LEU A 150 -6.49 18.93 -8.28
CA LEU A 150 -7.77 18.94 -7.55
C LEU A 150 -8.91 18.83 -8.56
N VAL A 151 -9.79 17.87 -8.34
CA VAL A 151 -10.86 17.53 -9.27
C VAL A 151 -12.25 17.64 -8.64
N LYS A 152 -13.27 17.85 -9.49
CA LYS A 152 -14.67 17.66 -9.14
C LYS A 152 -15.09 16.27 -9.61
N ILE A 153 -15.77 15.52 -8.75
CA ILE A 153 -16.24 14.18 -9.07
C ILE A 153 -17.75 14.13 -8.93
N THR A 154 -18.41 13.71 -9.99
CA THR A 154 -19.86 13.51 -10.00
C THR A 154 -20.16 12.03 -10.14
N PHE A 155 -20.96 11.50 -9.23
CA PHE A 155 -21.40 10.12 -9.21
C PHE A 155 -22.86 9.99 -9.63
N SER A 156 -23.17 8.90 -10.34
CA SER A 156 -24.52 8.36 -10.48
C SER A 156 -24.48 6.90 -10.03
N THR A 157 -25.20 6.61 -8.96
CA THR A 157 -25.24 5.30 -8.31
C THR A 157 -26.56 5.18 -7.53
N ASP A 158 -26.86 4.01 -6.98
CA ASP A 158 -28.00 3.79 -6.08
C ASP A 158 -27.73 4.30 -4.66
N ASP A 159 -28.76 4.24 -3.81
CA ASP A 159 -28.68 4.70 -2.41
C ASP A 159 -27.61 3.98 -1.60
N LYS A 160 -27.34 2.69 -1.89
CA LYS A 160 -26.32 1.89 -1.22
C LYS A 160 -24.91 2.33 -1.64
N GLY A 161 -24.71 2.58 -2.93
CA GLY A 161 -23.45 3.10 -3.46
C GLY A 161 -23.15 4.51 -2.94
N GLU A 162 -24.20 5.37 -2.85
CA GLU A 162 -24.07 6.71 -2.26
C GLU A 162 -23.66 6.63 -0.78
N ALA A 163 -24.24 5.71 -0.01
CA ALA A 163 -23.90 5.51 1.39
C ALA A 163 -22.42 5.17 1.61
N ILE A 164 -21.82 4.33 0.75
CA ILE A 164 -20.39 3.99 0.82
C ILE A 164 -19.51 5.24 0.78
N ILE A 165 -19.86 6.21 -0.07
CA ILE A 165 -19.12 7.46 -0.21
C ILE A 165 -19.39 8.40 0.96
N ARG A 166 -20.66 8.62 1.32
CA ARG A 166 -21.06 9.57 2.36
C ARG A 166 -20.57 9.20 3.75
N GLU A 167 -20.50 7.91 4.07
CA GLU A 167 -19.96 7.42 5.36
C GLU A 167 -18.50 7.85 5.57
N ASN A 168 -17.74 8.09 4.50
CA ASN A 168 -16.30 8.43 4.55
C ASN A 168 -15.94 9.57 3.59
N GLU A 169 -16.83 10.54 3.38
CA GLU A 169 -16.70 11.56 2.33
C GLU A 169 -15.39 12.38 2.43
N GLU A 170 -15.04 12.83 3.64
CA GLU A 170 -13.80 13.59 3.86
C GLU A 170 -12.55 12.76 3.52
N LEU A 171 -12.52 11.50 3.96
CA LEU A 171 -11.43 10.58 3.66
C LEU A 171 -11.37 10.28 2.17
N PHE A 172 -12.53 10.04 1.53
CA PHE A 172 -12.63 9.84 0.10
C PHE A 172 -12.04 11.01 -0.68
N MET A 173 -12.50 12.25 -0.39
CA MET A 173 -12.02 13.45 -1.05
C MET A 173 -10.51 13.62 -0.93
N LYS A 174 -9.95 13.34 0.25
CA LYS A 174 -8.50 13.38 0.49
C LYS A 174 -7.75 12.34 -0.33
N LEU A 175 -8.22 11.09 -0.38
CA LEU A 175 -7.56 9.99 -1.07
C LEU A 175 -7.55 10.14 -2.60
N VAL A 176 -8.60 10.78 -3.15
CA VAL A 176 -8.73 10.98 -4.59
C VAL A 176 -8.41 12.41 -5.04
N SER A 177 -7.94 13.27 -4.14
CA SER A 177 -7.66 14.71 -4.39
C SER A 177 -8.87 15.42 -5.00
N ALA A 178 -10.07 15.16 -4.46
CA ALA A 178 -11.29 15.84 -4.87
C ALA A 178 -11.49 17.13 -4.07
N LYS A 179 -11.91 18.20 -4.74
CA LYS A 179 -12.36 19.45 -4.12
C LYS A 179 -13.88 19.48 -3.89
N GLU A 180 -14.60 18.66 -4.64
CA GLU A 180 -16.06 18.57 -4.58
C GLU A 180 -16.52 17.18 -5.03
N VAL A 181 -17.47 16.62 -4.31
CA VAL A 181 -18.19 15.39 -4.66
C VAL A 181 -19.67 15.71 -4.79
N SER A 182 -20.29 15.28 -5.86
CA SER A 182 -21.72 15.49 -6.12
C SER A 182 -22.38 14.22 -6.66
N PHE A 183 -23.69 14.11 -6.47
CA PHE A 183 -24.49 12.99 -6.94
C PHE A 183 -25.56 13.49 -7.92
N THR A 184 -25.76 12.76 -9.00
CA THR A 184 -26.75 13.09 -10.03
C THR A 184 -27.21 11.83 -10.77
N ASP A 185 -28.40 11.86 -11.33
CA ASP A 185 -28.94 10.78 -12.18
C ASP A 185 -28.43 10.87 -13.64
N SER A 186 -27.21 11.33 -13.84
CA SER A 186 -26.62 11.45 -15.18
C SER A 186 -26.29 10.07 -15.78
N GLU A 187 -26.68 9.87 -17.03
CA GLU A 187 -26.29 8.67 -17.78
C GLU A 187 -24.85 8.75 -18.33
N ASN A 188 -24.21 9.91 -18.25
CA ASN A 188 -22.86 10.16 -18.78
C ASN A 188 -21.79 9.94 -17.71
N GLY A 189 -20.78 9.14 -18.03
CA GLY A 189 -19.63 8.87 -17.15
C GLY A 189 -18.98 7.53 -17.45
N GLU A 190 -17.76 7.36 -16.94
CA GLU A 190 -17.07 6.06 -16.94
C GLU A 190 -17.69 5.16 -15.85
N ILE A 191 -17.72 3.85 -16.10
CA ILE A 191 -18.32 2.90 -15.19
C ILE A 191 -17.23 2.28 -14.32
N ILE A 192 -17.41 2.37 -12.99
CA ILE A 192 -16.68 1.58 -12.00
C ILE A 192 -17.65 0.53 -11.47
N LEU A 193 -17.30 -0.73 -11.66
CA LEU A 193 -18.08 -1.87 -11.15
C LEU A 193 -17.31 -2.51 -9.99
N ILE A 194 -17.95 -2.59 -8.85
CA ILE A 194 -17.47 -3.35 -7.68
C ILE A 194 -18.30 -4.62 -7.61
N VAL A 195 -17.63 -5.75 -7.87
CA VAL A 195 -18.25 -7.07 -7.76
C VAL A 195 -18.29 -7.47 -6.28
N ASP A 196 -19.49 -7.55 -5.72
CA ASP A 196 -19.74 -7.85 -4.30
C ASP A 196 -20.99 -8.74 -4.18
N GLU A 197 -20.78 -10.06 -4.08
CA GLU A 197 -21.91 -11.00 -3.92
C GLU A 197 -22.66 -10.79 -2.59
N PRO A 198 -23.99 -10.78 -2.58
CA PRO A 198 -24.89 -11.08 -3.70
C PRO A 198 -25.25 -9.88 -4.61
N GLU A 199 -24.77 -8.68 -4.34
CA GLU A 199 -25.14 -7.47 -5.07
C GLU A 199 -23.89 -6.72 -5.53
N ASP A 200 -23.80 -6.43 -6.83
CA ASP A 200 -22.73 -5.61 -7.40
C ASP A 200 -23.07 -4.13 -7.26
N PHE A 201 -22.04 -3.31 -6.94
CA PHE A 201 -22.18 -1.85 -6.93
C PHE A 201 -21.70 -1.29 -8.27
N ARG A 202 -22.53 -0.47 -8.89
CA ARG A 202 -22.22 0.22 -10.13
C ARG A 202 -22.20 1.72 -9.91
N PHE A 203 -21.04 2.32 -10.20
CA PHE A 203 -20.85 3.76 -10.15
C PHE A 203 -20.58 4.26 -11.58
N LYS A 204 -21.38 5.22 -12.05
CA LYS A 204 -21.00 6.04 -13.20
C LYS A 204 -20.28 7.27 -12.66
N VAL A 205 -19.09 7.54 -13.16
CA VAL A 205 -18.19 8.53 -12.58
C VAL A 205 -17.75 9.52 -13.65
N LYS A 206 -17.97 10.80 -13.41
CA LYS A 206 -17.46 11.91 -14.23
C LYS A 206 -16.45 12.70 -13.41
N ILE A 207 -15.26 12.92 -13.97
CA ILE A 207 -14.19 13.68 -13.33
C ILE A 207 -13.86 14.90 -14.17
N GLU A 208 -13.84 16.05 -13.53
CA GLU A 208 -13.53 17.36 -14.15
C GLU A 208 -12.47 18.09 -13.31
N LYS A 209 -11.56 18.82 -13.98
CA LYS A 209 -10.56 19.69 -13.32
C LYS A 209 -11.18 20.98 -12.81
#